data_bda7dfb3afbfcf62cb696fa1cd7af805
#
_entry.id   bda7dfb3afbfcf62cb696fa1cd7af805
#
_cell.length_a   1.000
_cell.length_b   1.000
_cell.length_c   1.000
_cell.angle_alpha   90.00
_cell.angle_beta   90.00
_cell.angle_gamma   90.00
#
_symmetry.space_group_name_H-M   'P 1'
#
loop_
_entity.id
_entity.type
_entity.pdbx_description
1 polymer ?
#
loop_
_entity_poly.entity_id
_entity_poly.type
_entity_poly.pdbx_seq_one_letter_code
_entity_poly.pdbx_strand_id
1 'polypeptide(L)'
;HFNHCVAVVKLSDGTMMPLDPTWVPFCRELWSSAEQQQNYLPGTPEGTDLCITPISAPENHYVRIQANNVLDDKGTLKGSFTIEAEGQSDSNIRRIFTTGFQSEWKNALERQLLNVSPKARLEGVDYGRSPKDYQRAPIRMTFRYEIPDYALKSDQGVLIFKPFVLNNL
;
A
#
# COMPACT_ATOMS: atom_id res chain seq x y z
N HIS A 1 -30.78 4.87 7.05
CA HIS A 1 -30.26 3.89 8.01
C HIS A 1 -28.77 4.14 8.21
N PHE A 2 -28.38 4.64 9.39
CA PHE A 2 -26.98 4.88 9.72
C PHE A 2 -26.36 3.63 10.32
N ASN A 3 -25.16 3.26 9.90
CA ASN A 3 -24.44 2.06 10.33
C ASN A 3 -23.07 2.36 10.92
N HIS A 4 -22.66 3.63 10.93
CA HIS A 4 -21.35 4.06 11.44
C HIS A 4 -21.48 5.42 12.13
N CYS A 5 -20.60 5.67 13.10
CA CYS A 5 -20.54 6.93 13.84
C CYS A 5 -19.07 7.37 13.89
N VAL A 6 -18.80 8.58 13.43
CA VAL A 6 -17.48 9.19 13.39
C VAL A 6 -17.48 10.54 14.11
N ALA A 7 -16.33 10.99 14.54
CA ALA A 7 -16.19 12.36 15.03
C ALA A 7 -16.12 13.33 13.84
N VAL A 8 -16.61 14.55 14.02
CA VAL A 8 -16.50 15.62 13.04
C VAL A 8 -15.95 16.86 13.72
N VAL A 9 -14.94 17.49 13.14
CA VAL A 9 -14.39 18.77 13.60
C VAL A 9 -14.82 19.87 12.66
N LYS A 10 -15.43 20.91 13.22
CA LYS A 10 -15.72 22.14 12.48
C LYS A 10 -14.46 23.02 12.48
N LEU A 11 -13.92 23.28 11.30
CA LEU A 11 -12.77 24.16 11.12
C LEU A 11 -13.17 25.63 11.19
N SER A 12 -12.19 26.51 11.30
CA SER A 12 -12.40 27.97 11.42
C SER A 12 -13.06 28.61 10.19
N ASP A 13 -12.92 27.98 9.03
CA ASP A 13 -13.58 28.38 7.77
C ASP A 13 -15.01 27.82 7.63
N GLY A 14 -15.50 27.08 8.64
CA GLY A 14 -16.79 26.43 8.64
C GLY A 14 -16.83 25.05 8.02
N THR A 15 -15.73 24.59 7.42
CA THR A 15 -15.62 23.23 6.85
C THR A 15 -15.76 22.18 7.94
N MET A 16 -16.52 21.13 7.64
CA MET A 16 -16.70 19.98 8.52
C MET A 16 -15.76 18.85 8.07
N MET A 17 -14.80 18.52 8.94
CA MET A 17 -13.79 17.46 8.66
C MET A 17 -14.15 16.20 9.45
N PRO A 18 -14.47 15.09 8.80
CA PRO A 18 -14.67 13.82 9.48
C PRO A 18 -13.34 13.26 10.02
N LEU A 19 -13.42 12.65 11.20
CA LEU A 19 -12.31 11.94 11.85
C LEU A 19 -12.81 10.57 12.24
N ASP A 20 -12.30 9.54 11.59
CA ASP A 20 -12.68 8.17 11.94
C ASP A 20 -11.57 7.45 12.71
N PRO A 21 -11.67 7.37 14.04
CA PRO A 21 -10.68 6.70 14.87
C PRO A 21 -10.65 5.18 14.68
N THR A 22 -11.60 4.58 14.00
CA THR A 22 -11.64 3.13 13.78
C THR A 22 -10.61 2.69 12.73
N TRP A 23 -10.13 3.61 11.88
CA TRP A 23 -9.10 3.38 10.88
C TRP A 23 -7.69 3.75 11.35
N VAL A 24 -7.56 4.36 12.50
CA VAL A 24 -6.28 4.58 13.19
C VAL A 24 -6.06 3.39 14.15
N PRO A 25 -4.98 2.68 14.14
CA PRO A 25 -3.61 3.07 13.80
C PRO A 25 -3.21 2.67 12.39
N PHE A 26 -2.20 3.37 11.85
CA PHE A 26 -1.51 3.05 10.60
C PHE A 26 -2.11 3.68 9.34
N CYS A 27 -3.07 4.59 9.48
CA CYS A 27 -3.53 5.42 8.39
C CYS A 27 -3.03 6.85 8.59
N ARG A 28 -2.50 7.48 7.55
CA ARG A 28 -2.13 8.89 7.55
C ARG A 28 -3.33 9.80 7.36
N GLU A 29 -4.39 9.27 6.76
CA GLU A 29 -5.67 9.94 6.69
C GLU A 29 -6.39 9.85 8.03
N LEU A 30 -7.06 10.93 8.39
CA LEU A 30 -7.83 11.02 9.62
C LEU A 30 -9.23 10.38 9.48
N TRP A 31 -9.57 9.91 8.30
CA TRP A 31 -10.83 9.23 7.96
C TRP A 31 -10.61 8.28 6.77
N SER A 32 -11.53 7.36 6.55
CA SER A 32 -11.39 6.39 5.47
C SER A 32 -11.92 6.94 4.15
N SER A 33 -11.15 6.80 3.07
CA SER A 33 -11.62 7.09 1.72
C SER A 33 -12.78 6.20 1.27
N ALA A 34 -13.03 5.08 1.96
CA ALA A 34 -14.24 4.26 1.76
C ALA A 34 -15.52 4.99 2.19
N GLU A 35 -15.39 6.02 3.01
CA GLU A 35 -16.50 6.84 3.51
C GLU A 35 -16.73 8.11 2.68
N GLN A 36 -15.95 8.36 1.64
CA GLN A 36 -16.13 9.51 0.78
C GLN A 36 -17.47 9.47 0.04
N GLN A 37 -18.06 10.64 -0.20
CA GLN A 37 -19.36 10.82 -0.85
C GLN A 37 -20.52 10.04 -0.18
N GLN A 38 -20.42 9.80 1.12
CA GLN A 38 -21.49 9.21 1.91
C GLN A 38 -22.30 10.29 2.61
N ASN A 39 -23.60 10.04 2.76
CA ASN A 39 -24.45 10.91 3.55
C ASN A 39 -24.17 10.72 5.03
N TYR A 40 -24.00 11.82 5.76
CA TYR A 40 -23.88 11.81 7.21
C TYR A 40 -24.75 12.91 7.84
N LEU A 41 -25.12 12.71 9.09
CA LEU A 41 -25.86 13.68 9.87
C LEU A 41 -24.97 14.22 10.98
N PRO A 42 -24.48 15.49 10.90
CA PRO A 42 -23.75 16.11 11.98
C PRO A 42 -24.64 16.27 13.23
N GLY A 43 -24.13 15.87 14.37
CA GLY A 43 -24.79 16.10 15.67
C GLY A 43 -24.49 17.50 16.19
N THR A 44 -25.22 18.50 15.76
CA THR A 44 -25.12 19.88 16.29
C THR A 44 -26.27 20.19 17.24
N PRO A 45 -26.06 21.08 18.25
CA PRO A 45 -27.13 21.46 19.18
C PRO A 45 -28.37 22.03 18.51
N GLU A 46 -28.16 22.73 17.38
CA GLU A 46 -29.25 23.40 16.64
C GLU A 46 -29.96 22.45 15.66
N GLY A 47 -29.41 21.23 15.48
CA GLY A 47 -29.83 20.36 14.42
C GLY A 47 -29.22 20.78 13.07
N THR A 48 -29.23 19.89 12.11
CA THR A 48 -28.72 20.16 10.76
C THR A 48 -29.30 19.19 9.75
N ASP A 49 -29.22 19.53 8.49
CA ASP A 49 -29.55 18.63 7.39
C ASP A 49 -28.44 17.62 7.12
N LEU A 50 -28.75 16.62 6.27
CA LEU A 50 -27.77 15.67 5.79
C LEU A 50 -26.65 16.39 5.04
N CYS A 51 -25.42 16.03 5.35
CA CYS A 51 -24.23 16.45 4.67
C CYS A 51 -23.62 15.29 3.89
N ILE A 52 -22.69 15.60 3.00
CA ILE A 52 -21.94 14.61 2.22
C ILE A 52 -20.47 14.70 2.63
N THR A 53 -19.86 13.57 2.91
CA THR A 53 -18.44 13.50 3.21
C THR A 53 -17.63 13.93 1.98
N PRO A 54 -16.47 14.61 2.18
CA PRO A 54 -15.66 15.10 1.07
C PRO A 54 -15.09 13.96 0.23
N ILE A 55 -14.58 14.32 -0.94
CA ILE A 55 -13.75 13.43 -1.76
C ILE A 55 -12.30 13.64 -1.34
N SER A 56 -11.59 12.55 -1.05
CA SER A 56 -10.14 12.61 -0.91
C SER A 56 -9.49 12.74 -2.29
N ALA A 57 -8.56 13.66 -2.44
CA ALA A 57 -7.89 13.89 -3.71
C ALA A 57 -7.12 12.63 -4.16
N PRO A 58 -7.15 12.26 -5.45
CA PRO A 58 -6.48 11.05 -5.94
C PRO A 58 -4.95 11.07 -5.71
N GLU A 59 -4.36 12.25 -5.60
CA GLU A 59 -2.95 12.44 -5.27
C GLU A 59 -2.59 11.94 -3.86
N ASN A 60 -3.59 11.80 -2.99
CA ASN A 60 -3.43 11.24 -1.65
C ASN A 60 -3.55 9.70 -1.62
N HIS A 61 -3.82 9.08 -2.77
CA HIS A 61 -4.06 7.64 -2.89
C HIS A 61 -3.31 7.07 -4.08
N TYR A 62 -2.09 6.60 -3.88
CA TYR A 62 -1.31 6.01 -4.96
C TYR A 62 -0.48 4.83 -4.50
N VAL A 63 -0.13 3.99 -5.46
CA VAL A 63 0.99 3.06 -5.40
C VAL A 63 1.90 3.35 -6.57
N ARG A 64 3.18 3.60 -6.29
CA ARG A 64 4.24 3.74 -7.29
C ARG A 64 5.22 2.60 -7.15
N ILE A 65 5.50 1.93 -8.25
CA ILE A 65 6.48 0.86 -8.29
C ILE A 65 7.51 1.22 -9.34
N GLN A 66 8.77 1.27 -8.94
CA GLN A 66 9.91 1.43 -9.83
C GLN A 66 10.76 0.20 -9.73
N ALA A 67 11.02 -0.47 -10.86
CA ALA A 67 11.82 -1.68 -10.90
C ALA A 67 13.00 -1.52 -11.85
N ASN A 68 14.16 -2.01 -11.41
CA ASN A 68 15.38 -2.12 -12.22
C ASN A 68 15.78 -3.59 -12.23
N ASN A 69 15.65 -4.21 -13.40
CA ASN A 69 15.83 -5.64 -13.56
C ASN A 69 16.83 -5.96 -14.68
N VAL A 70 17.58 -7.02 -14.47
CA VAL A 70 18.45 -7.62 -15.47
C VAL A 70 18.03 -9.06 -15.66
N LEU A 71 17.75 -9.45 -16.90
CA LEU A 71 17.53 -10.81 -17.31
C LEU A 71 18.82 -11.33 -17.96
N ASP A 72 19.38 -12.38 -17.40
CA ASP A 72 20.59 -12.98 -17.95
C ASP A 72 20.28 -13.97 -19.08
N ASP A 73 21.34 -14.46 -19.77
CA ASP A 73 21.26 -15.41 -20.88
C ASP A 73 20.82 -16.83 -20.45
N LYS A 74 20.76 -17.08 -19.15
CA LYS A 74 20.26 -18.32 -18.56
C LYS A 74 18.78 -18.23 -18.20
N GLY A 75 18.17 -17.05 -18.33
CA GLY A 75 16.77 -16.81 -17.99
C GLY A 75 16.54 -16.45 -16.53
N THR A 76 17.59 -16.11 -15.77
CA THR A 76 17.46 -15.63 -14.39
C THR A 76 17.20 -14.15 -14.37
N LEU A 77 16.15 -13.73 -13.65
CA LEU A 77 15.86 -12.34 -13.40
C LEU A 77 16.44 -11.91 -12.06
N LYS A 78 17.29 -10.88 -12.07
CA LYS A 78 17.80 -10.22 -10.86
C LYS A 78 17.45 -8.74 -10.88
N GLY A 79 17.16 -8.20 -9.72
CA GLY A 79 16.89 -6.78 -9.68
C GLY A 79 16.43 -6.26 -8.33
N SER A 80 15.92 -5.06 -8.41
CA SER A 80 15.26 -4.41 -7.29
C SER A 80 13.99 -3.72 -7.74
N PHE A 81 13.04 -3.63 -6.83
CA PHE A 81 11.92 -2.71 -6.98
C PHE A 81 11.74 -1.88 -5.72
N THR A 82 11.34 -0.65 -5.93
CA THR A 82 10.92 0.27 -4.88
C THR A 82 9.42 0.44 -4.98
N ILE A 83 8.73 0.21 -3.88
CA ILE A 83 7.33 0.53 -3.72
C ILE A 83 7.20 1.77 -2.84
N GLU A 84 6.35 2.70 -3.26
CA GLU A 84 5.94 3.86 -2.49
C GLU A 84 4.42 3.96 -2.57
N ALA A 85 3.76 4.19 -1.43
CA ALA A 85 2.30 4.27 -1.40
C ALA A 85 1.83 5.33 -0.41
N GLU A 86 0.67 5.93 -0.70
CA GLU A 86 0.00 6.91 0.15
C GLU A 86 -1.47 6.54 0.32
N GLY A 87 -2.10 7.10 1.37
CA GLY A 87 -3.51 6.94 1.68
C GLY A 87 -3.89 5.50 2.03
N GLN A 88 -4.99 5.02 1.49
CA GLN A 88 -5.48 3.66 1.75
C GLN A 88 -4.48 2.58 1.32
N SER A 89 -3.73 2.82 0.25
CA SER A 89 -2.70 1.90 -0.23
C SER A 89 -1.53 1.80 0.76
N ASP A 90 -1.10 2.93 1.34
CA ASP A 90 -0.09 2.97 2.41
C ASP A 90 -0.56 2.13 3.61
N SER A 91 -1.78 2.34 4.07
CA SER A 91 -2.38 1.60 5.17
C SER A 91 -2.43 0.10 4.90
N ASN A 92 -2.84 -0.30 3.70
CA ASN A 92 -2.92 -1.71 3.31
C ASN A 92 -1.55 -2.40 3.32
N ILE A 93 -0.53 -1.74 2.81
CA ILE A 93 0.84 -2.29 2.81
C ILE A 93 1.37 -2.38 4.25
N ARG A 94 1.13 -1.37 5.10
CA ARG A 94 1.59 -1.39 6.49
C ARG A 94 0.98 -2.51 7.32
N ARG A 95 -0.19 -3.02 6.97
CA ARG A 95 -0.81 -4.15 7.68
C ARG A 95 0.10 -5.37 7.78
N ILE A 96 0.94 -5.62 6.78
CA ILE A 96 1.92 -6.71 6.80
C ILE A 96 2.85 -6.59 8.03
N PHE A 97 3.16 -5.37 8.46
CA PHE A 97 4.11 -5.06 9.52
C PHE A 97 3.49 -4.84 10.88
N THR A 98 2.18 -4.72 10.94
CA THR A 98 1.46 -4.38 12.18
C THR A 98 0.89 -5.59 12.89
N THR A 99 0.64 -6.67 12.16
CA THR A 99 0.03 -7.90 12.67
C THR A 99 1.04 -8.95 13.11
N GLY A 100 2.34 -8.78 12.77
CA GLY A 100 3.39 -9.74 13.07
C GLY A 100 4.60 -9.12 13.78
N PHE A 101 5.49 -9.99 14.27
CA PHE A 101 6.76 -9.59 14.85
C PHE A 101 7.72 -9.10 13.77
N GLN A 102 8.60 -8.17 14.10
CA GLN A 102 9.59 -7.62 13.16
C GLN A 102 10.50 -8.70 12.55
N SER A 103 10.81 -9.74 13.32
CA SER A 103 11.59 -10.90 12.85
C SER A 103 10.91 -11.67 11.70
N GLU A 104 9.59 -11.53 11.53
CA GLU A 104 8.81 -12.23 10.52
C GLU A 104 8.55 -11.39 9.27
N TRP A 105 8.88 -10.11 9.29
CA TRP A 105 8.58 -9.20 8.17
C TRP A 105 9.20 -9.66 6.85
N LYS A 106 10.48 -10.05 6.89
CA LYS A 106 11.16 -10.54 5.69
C LYS A 106 10.45 -11.76 5.11
N ASN A 107 10.07 -12.71 5.96
CA ASN A 107 9.38 -13.93 5.54
C ASN A 107 7.99 -13.63 4.97
N ALA A 108 7.27 -12.64 5.54
CA ALA A 108 5.98 -12.23 5.01
C ALA A 108 6.11 -11.63 3.61
N LEU A 109 7.12 -10.79 3.39
CA LEU A 109 7.41 -10.21 2.07
C LEU A 109 7.90 -11.26 1.06
N GLU A 110 8.71 -12.21 1.49
CA GLU A 110 9.16 -13.31 0.64
C GLU A 110 7.98 -14.17 0.16
N ARG A 111 7.00 -14.44 1.03
CA ARG A 111 5.75 -15.11 0.61
C ARG A 111 5.01 -14.35 -0.48
N GLN A 112 5.00 -13.02 -0.46
CA GLN A 112 4.40 -12.22 -1.54
C GLN A 112 5.18 -12.39 -2.85
N LEU A 113 6.51 -12.40 -2.78
CA LEU A 113 7.35 -12.60 -3.96
C LEU A 113 7.17 -14.01 -4.57
N LEU A 114 6.92 -15.03 -3.73
CA LEU A 114 6.63 -16.40 -4.19
C LEU A 114 5.34 -16.51 -5.02
N ASN A 115 4.42 -15.55 -4.91
CA ASN A 115 3.25 -15.47 -5.79
C ASN A 115 3.63 -15.14 -7.25
N VAL A 116 4.79 -14.52 -7.47
CA VAL A 116 5.31 -14.24 -8.82
C VAL A 116 5.97 -15.48 -9.40
N SER A 117 6.78 -16.16 -8.62
CA SER A 117 7.44 -17.41 -9.00
C SER A 117 7.78 -18.22 -7.75
N PRO A 118 7.54 -19.54 -7.73
CA PRO A 118 7.92 -20.40 -6.61
C PRO A 118 9.44 -20.50 -6.44
N LYS A 119 10.24 -20.07 -7.43
CA LYS A 119 11.70 -20.02 -7.38
C LYS A 119 12.23 -18.66 -6.92
N ALA A 120 11.37 -17.68 -6.70
CA ALA A 120 11.78 -16.35 -6.29
C ALA A 120 12.45 -16.37 -4.91
N ARG A 121 13.48 -15.56 -4.75
CA ARG A 121 14.25 -15.41 -3.52
C ARG A 121 14.38 -13.93 -3.17
N LEU A 122 14.04 -13.59 -1.95
CA LEU A 122 14.20 -12.24 -1.43
C LEU A 122 15.61 -12.10 -0.84
N GLU A 123 16.50 -11.40 -1.54
CA GLU A 123 17.88 -11.19 -1.10
C GLU A 123 17.97 -10.16 0.04
N GLY A 124 17.14 -9.13 -0.01
CA GLY A 124 17.15 -8.11 1.04
C GLY A 124 16.02 -7.10 0.90
N VAL A 125 15.73 -6.45 2.00
CA VAL A 125 14.75 -5.36 2.09
C VAL A 125 15.39 -4.16 2.77
N ASP A 126 15.27 -3.01 2.14
CA ASP A 126 15.52 -1.73 2.77
C ASP A 126 14.15 -1.10 3.07
N TYR A 127 13.83 -0.99 4.34
CA TYR A 127 12.58 -0.41 4.80
C TYR A 127 12.61 1.13 4.81
N GLY A 128 13.78 1.73 4.59
CA GLY A 128 13.96 3.15 4.78
C GLY A 128 13.65 3.55 6.22
N ARG A 129 12.44 4.05 6.45
CA ARG A 129 11.90 4.26 7.80
C ARG A 129 11.16 3.02 8.26
N SER A 130 10.98 2.90 9.58
CA SER A 130 10.15 1.81 10.12
C SER A 130 8.77 1.83 9.48
N PRO A 131 8.29 0.71 8.94
CA PRO A 131 6.92 0.61 8.43
C PRO A 131 5.84 0.94 9.46
N LYS A 132 6.18 0.92 10.76
CA LYS A 132 5.27 1.33 11.84
C LYS A 132 5.22 2.84 12.06
N ASP A 133 6.14 3.61 11.49
CA ASP A 133 6.17 5.07 11.60
C ASP A 133 5.31 5.72 10.49
N TYR A 134 4.00 5.52 10.59
CA TYR A 134 3.03 5.95 9.57
C TYR A 134 2.76 7.46 9.54
N GLN A 135 3.02 8.17 10.67
CA GLN A 135 2.64 9.58 10.79
C GLN A 135 3.54 10.53 10.00
N ARG A 136 4.79 10.15 9.77
CA ARG A 136 5.82 11.06 9.25
C ARG A 136 5.96 11.08 7.75
N ALA A 137 5.69 9.98 7.07
CA ALA A 137 5.88 9.87 5.64
C ALA A 137 5.09 8.69 5.05
N PRO A 138 4.76 8.74 3.74
CA PRO A 138 4.30 7.58 2.99
C PRO A 138 5.26 6.39 3.17
N ILE A 139 4.72 5.17 3.09
CA ILE A 139 5.56 3.99 3.12
C ILE A 139 6.41 3.95 1.85
N ARG A 140 7.71 3.68 2.05
CA ARG A 140 8.63 3.46 0.94
C ARG A 140 9.61 2.37 1.32
N MET A 141 9.71 1.35 0.47
CA MET A 141 10.60 0.21 0.70
C MET A 141 11.24 -0.22 -0.61
N THR A 142 12.47 -0.72 -0.52
CA THR A 142 13.19 -1.28 -1.67
C THR A 142 13.52 -2.74 -1.42
N PHE A 143 13.19 -3.58 -2.37
CA PHE A 143 13.39 -5.02 -2.33
C PHE A 143 14.47 -5.39 -3.35
N ARG A 144 15.38 -6.30 -2.96
CA ARG A 144 16.31 -6.95 -3.87
C ARG A 144 15.97 -8.42 -3.96
N TYR A 145 15.98 -8.96 -5.17
CA TYR A 145 15.50 -10.31 -5.43
C TYR A 145 16.20 -10.96 -6.61
N GLU A 146 16.14 -12.28 -6.61
CA GLU A 146 16.54 -13.16 -7.71
C GLU A 146 15.44 -14.16 -8.00
N ILE A 147 15.15 -14.38 -9.29
CA ILE A 147 14.19 -15.37 -9.75
C ILE A 147 14.88 -16.26 -10.79
N PRO A 148 15.42 -17.42 -10.39
CA PRO A 148 15.96 -18.39 -11.33
C PRO A 148 14.87 -18.90 -12.28
N ASP A 149 15.26 -19.22 -13.52
CA ASP A 149 14.38 -19.75 -14.57
C ASP A 149 13.10 -18.91 -14.77
N TYR A 150 13.25 -17.58 -14.68
CA TYR A 150 12.14 -16.66 -14.90
C TYR A 150 11.68 -16.64 -16.35
N ALA A 151 12.65 -16.70 -17.28
CA ALA A 151 12.37 -16.83 -18.69
C ALA A 151 12.46 -18.30 -19.14
N LEU A 152 11.55 -18.68 -20.04
CA LEU A 152 11.66 -19.92 -20.79
C LEU A 152 12.70 -19.73 -21.90
N LYS A 153 13.63 -20.67 -22.03
CA LYS A 153 14.62 -20.66 -23.09
C LYS A 153 14.25 -21.71 -24.13
N SER A 154 14.11 -21.30 -25.38
CA SER A 154 13.90 -22.22 -26.49
C SER A 154 15.22 -22.87 -26.92
N ASP A 155 15.14 -23.98 -27.68
CA ASP A 155 16.31 -24.67 -28.25
C ASP A 155 17.09 -23.77 -29.21
N GLN A 156 16.46 -22.73 -29.76
CA GLN A 156 17.06 -21.74 -30.63
C GLN A 156 17.70 -20.56 -29.88
N GLY A 157 17.75 -20.61 -28.54
CA GLY A 157 18.32 -19.56 -27.71
C GLY A 157 17.45 -18.34 -27.49
N VAL A 158 16.17 -18.38 -27.89
CA VAL A 158 15.22 -17.30 -27.64
C VAL A 158 14.73 -17.36 -26.18
N LEU A 159 14.74 -16.23 -25.48
CA LEU A 159 14.17 -16.09 -24.15
C LEU A 159 12.73 -15.56 -24.26
N ILE A 160 11.79 -16.29 -23.65
CA ILE A 160 10.39 -15.94 -23.57
C ILE A 160 10.07 -15.65 -22.10
N PHE A 161 9.62 -14.44 -21.80
CA PHE A 161 9.31 -14.06 -20.43
C PHE A 161 8.13 -13.09 -20.39
N LYS A 162 7.45 -13.07 -19.26
CA LYS A 162 6.45 -12.06 -18.94
C LYS A 162 7.14 -10.88 -18.25
N PRO A 163 6.88 -9.63 -18.64
CA PRO A 163 7.40 -8.48 -17.88
C PRO A 163 7.04 -8.61 -16.40
N PHE A 164 8.02 -8.32 -15.54
CA PHE A 164 7.81 -8.37 -14.10
C PHE A 164 6.83 -7.28 -13.67
N VAL A 165 5.65 -7.69 -13.23
CA VAL A 165 4.59 -6.79 -12.77
C VAL A 165 4.12 -7.28 -11.40
N LEU A 166 4.28 -6.43 -10.40
CA LEU A 166 3.75 -6.67 -9.05
C LEU A 166 2.33 -6.11 -8.97
N ASN A 167 1.36 -6.92 -9.36
CA ASN A 167 -0.04 -6.50 -9.36
C ASN A 167 -0.76 -6.74 -8.02
N ASN A 168 -0.12 -7.41 -7.06
CA ASN A 168 -0.78 -7.91 -5.83
C ASN A 168 0.07 -7.72 -4.56
N LEU A 169 0.71 -6.58 -4.40
CA LEU A 169 1.25 -6.20 -3.10
C LEU A 169 0.25 -5.37 -2.33
#